data_d0f86f30852a6b9d8805c02e3c8f2756
#
_entry.id   d0f86f30852a6b9d8805c02e3c8f2756
#
_cell.length_a   1.000
_cell.length_b   1.000
_cell.length_c   1.000
_cell.angle_alpha   90.00
_cell.angle_beta   90.00
_cell.angle_gamma   90.00
#
_symmetry.space_group_name_H-M   'P 1'
#
loop_
_entity.id
_entity.type
_entity.pdbx_description
1 polymer ?
#
loop_
_entity_poly.entity_id
_entity_poly.type
_entity_poly.pdbx_seq_one_letter_code
_entity_poly.pdbx_strand_id
1 'polypeptide(L)'
;PIPKISTSDPVRQYLHEIGQVPLLTLEEEVELARKVEEGMEAIKKLSEITGLDPDLIREVVRAKILGSARVRHIPGLKETLDPKTVEEIDQKLKSLPKEHKRYLHIAREGEAARQHLIEANLRLVVSIAKKYTGRGLSFLDLIQEGNQGLIRAVEKFEYKRRFKFSTYATWWIRQAINRAIADQARTIRIPVHMVETI
;
A
#
# COMPACT_ATOMS: atom_id res chain seq x y z
N PRO A 1 25.28 -15.60 1.84
CA PRO A 1 25.75 -14.24 1.68
C PRO A 1 24.77 -13.42 0.85
N ILE A 2 24.40 -12.30 1.38
CA ILE A 2 23.51 -11.36 0.68
C ILE A 2 24.28 -10.79 -0.50
N PRO A 3 23.77 -10.88 -1.74
CA PRO A 3 24.45 -10.23 -2.86
C PRO A 3 24.68 -8.77 -2.52
N LYS A 4 25.86 -8.28 -2.75
CA LYS A 4 26.18 -6.87 -2.54
C LYS A 4 25.41 -6.04 -3.55
N ILE A 5 24.19 -5.69 -3.21
CA ILE A 5 23.41 -4.70 -3.97
C ILE A 5 23.92 -3.35 -3.49
N SER A 6 24.48 -2.57 -4.40
CA SER A 6 24.82 -1.19 -4.11
C SER A 6 23.54 -0.43 -3.83
N THR A 7 23.30 -0.11 -2.55
CA THR A 7 22.11 0.61 -2.13
C THR A 7 22.47 2.02 -1.72
N SER A 8 21.65 2.99 -2.12
CA SER A 8 21.75 4.36 -1.64
C SER A 8 21.41 4.42 -0.15
N ASP A 9 21.85 5.48 0.55
CA ASP A 9 21.55 5.67 1.96
C ASP A 9 20.04 5.66 2.27
N PRO A 10 19.15 6.30 1.45
CA PRO A 10 17.71 6.20 1.66
C PRO A 10 17.17 4.77 1.58
N VAL A 11 17.70 3.93 0.69
CA VAL A 11 17.29 2.52 0.59
C VAL A 11 17.74 1.76 1.83
N ARG A 12 18.97 1.99 2.32
CA ARG A 12 19.45 1.36 3.54
C ARG A 12 18.59 1.73 4.75
N GLN A 13 18.21 2.99 4.86
CA GLN A 13 17.36 3.46 5.94
C GLN A 13 15.99 2.77 5.87
N TYR A 14 15.42 2.67 4.69
CA TYR A 14 14.17 1.96 4.46
C TYR A 14 14.26 0.50 4.90
N LEU A 15 15.31 -0.21 4.48
CA LEU A 15 15.51 -1.60 4.86
C LEU A 15 15.65 -1.77 6.37
N HIS A 16 16.28 -0.82 7.05
CA HIS A 16 16.38 -0.82 8.50
C HIS A 16 15.01 -0.62 9.15
N GLU A 17 14.24 0.36 8.68
CA GLU A 17 12.91 0.65 9.25
C GLU A 17 11.95 -0.53 9.12
N ILE A 18 11.87 -1.15 7.93
CA ILE A 18 10.97 -2.28 7.73
C ILE A 18 11.37 -3.51 8.55
N GLY A 19 12.68 -3.65 8.84
CA GLY A 19 13.19 -4.71 9.69
C GLY A 19 12.72 -4.61 11.13
N GLN A 20 12.30 -3.43 11.59
CA GLN A 20 11.81 -3.20 12.95
C GLN A 20 10.33 -3.58 13.11
N VAL A 21 9.60 -3.76 12.03
CA VAL A 21 8.17 -4.12 12.09
C VAL A 21 8.05 -5.62 12.34
N PRO A 22 7.38 -6.06 13.44
CA PRO A 22 7.23 -7.48 13.72
C PRO A 22 6.42 -8.21 12.66
N LEU A 23 6.76 -9.46 12.42
CA LEU A 23 5.95 -10.33 11.57
C LEU A 23 4.63 -10.66 12.26
N LEU A 24 3.58 -10.86 11.48
CA LEU A 24 2.25 -11.18 11.98
C LEU A 24 2.01 -12.69 11.99
N THR A 25 1.27 -13.15 12.99
CA THR A 25 0.72 -14.50 13.02
C THR A 25 -0.48 -14.58 12.06
N LEU A 26 -0.93 -15.80 11.77
CA LEU A 26 -2.12 -16.01 10.96
C LEU A 26 -3.35 -15.34 11.59
N GLU A 27 -3.52 -15.49 12.90
CA GLU A 27 -4.63 -14.89 13.63
C GLU A 27 -4.62 -13.37 13.57
N GLU A 28 -3.43 -12.78 13.70
CA GLU A 28 -3.26 -11.32 13.57
C GLU A 28 -3.59 -10.84 12.17
N GLU A 29 -3.16 -11.56 11.14
CA GLU A 29 -3.49 -11.22 9.75
C GLU A 29 -5.00 -11.27 9.50
N VAL A 30 -5.67 -12.30 9.99
CA VAL A 30 -7.13 -12.47 9.84
C VAL A 30 -7.87 -11.33 10.55
N GLU A 31 -7.47 -10.98 11.77
CA GLU A 31 -8.09 -9.89 12.52
C GLU A 31 -7.92 -8.54 11.85
N LEU A 32 -6.71 -8.25 11.35
CA LEU A 32 -6.46 -7.02 10.62
C LEU A 32 -7.26 -6.96 9.31
N ALA A 33 -7.32 -8.07 8.57
CA ALA A 33 -8.09 -8.14 7.33
C ALA A 33 -9.58 -7.94 7.57
N ARG A 34 -10.11 -8.47 8.69
CA ARG A 34 -11.50 -8.24 9.10
C ARG A 34 -11.77 -6.76 9.34
N LYS A 35 -10.87 -6.08 10.04
CA LYS A 35 -10.98 -4.64 10.30
C LYS A 35 -10.91 -3.83 9.01
N VAL A 36 -10.08 -4.22 8.05
CA VAL A 36 -10.00 -3.57 6.74
C VAL A 36 -11.36 -3.66 6.03
N GLU A 37 -11.97 -4.83 5.97
CA GLU A 37 -13.27 -4.99 5.32
C GLU A 37 -14.38 -4.19 6.02
N GLU A 38 -14.43 -4.25 7.36
CA GLU A 38 -15.40 -3.47 8.14
C GLU A 38 -15.20 -1.97 7.92
N GLY A 39 -13.95 -1.52 7.83
CA GLY A 39 -13.63 -0.13 7.55
C GLY A 39 -14.10 0.31 6.17
N MET A 40 -13.97 -0.54 5.17
CA MET A 40 -14.46 -0.25 3.81
C MET A 40 -15.99 -0.12 3.79
N GLU A 41 -16.71 -0.99 4.52
CA GLU A 41 -18.15 -0.88 4.67
C GLU A 41 -18.56 0.40 5.38
N ALA A 42 -17.83 0.79 6.43
CA ALA A 42 -18.05 2.05 7.14
C ALA A 42 -17.85 3.27 6.23
N ILE A 43 -16.86 3.24 5.35
CA ILE A 43 -16.63 4.30 4.38
C ILE A 43 -17.79 4.42 3.40
N LYS A 44 -18.34 3.30 2.94
CA LYS A 44 -19.54 3.31 2.09
C LYS A 44 -20.72 3.96 2.81
N LYS A 45 -20.92 3.66 4.07
CA LYS A 45 -21.97 4.27 4.89
C LYS A 45 -21.75 5.78 5.03
N LEU A 46 -20.53 6.20 5.30
CA LEU A 46 -20.18 7.62 5.38
C LEU A 46 -20.43 8.33 4.05
N SER A 47 -20.12 7.68 2.94
CA SER A 47 -20.40 8.22 1.60
C SER A 47 -21.90 8.41 1.37
N GLU A 48 -22.73 7.45 1.75
CA GLU A 48 -24.17 7.54 1.65
C GLU A 48 -24.74 8.69 2.51
N ILE A 49 -24.21 8.86 3.71
CA ILE A 49 -24.65 9.88 4.67
C ILE A 49 -24.25 11.29 4.22
N THR A 50 -23.02 11.45 3.73
CA THR A 50 -22.44 12.77 3.44
C THR A 50 -22.58 13.19 1.98
N GLY A 51 -22.80 12.24 1.08
CA GLY A 51 -22.76 12.49 -0.37
C GLY A 51 -21.35 12.65 -0.94
N LEU A 52 -20.31 12.48 -0.11
CA LEU A 52 -18.91 12.55 -0.56
C LEU A 52 -18.50 11.25 -1.25
N ASP A 53 -17.57 11.35 -2.19
CA ASP A 53 -16.99 10.21 -2.87
C ASP A 53 -16.29 9.28 -1.85
N PRO A 54 -16.55 7.96 -1.86
CA PRO A 54 -15.93 7.04 -0.92
C PRO A 54 -14.41 7.02 -1.03
N ASP A 55 -13.84 7.19 -2.22
CA ASP A 55 -12.38 7.25 -2.40
C ASP A 55 -11.80 8.49 -1.71
N LEU A 56 -12.49 9.62 -1.79
CA LEU A 56 -12.10 10.85 -1.12
C LEU A 56 -12.12 10.68 0.41
N ILE A 57 -13.18 10.08 0.95
CA ILE A 57 -13.28 9.80 2.39
C ILE A 57 -12.13 8.91 2.83
N ARG A 58 -11.85 7.85 2.07
CA ARG A 58 -10.77 6.92 2.35
C ARG A 58 -9.42 7.62 2.42
N GLU A 59 -9.12 8.46 1.45
CA GLU A 59 -7.85 9.19 1.42
C GLU A 59 -7.71 10.17 2.59
N VAL A 60 -8.79 10.83 2.98
CA VAL A 60 -8.79 11.73 4.14
C VAL A 60 -8.54 10.94 5.43
N VAL A 61 -9.22 9.82 5.62
CA VAL A 61 -9.03 8.97 6.80
C VAL A 61 -7.57 8.46 6.85
N ARG A 62 -7.03 8.00 5.71
CA ARG A 62 -5.63 7.56 5.60
C ARG A 62 -4.66 8.66 5.99
N ALA A 63 -4.85 9.87 5.47
CA ALA A 63 -3.98 10.99 5.78
C ALA A 63 -3.94 11.30 7.29
N LYS A 64 -5.06 11.17 7.96
CA LYS A 64 -5.15 11.44 9.40
C LYS A 64 -4.50 10.38 10.27
N ILE A 65 -4.39 9.16 9.82
CA ILE A 65 -3.74 8.08 10.59
C ILE A 65 -2.24 7.96 10.31
N LEU A 66 -1.71 8.60 9.26
CA LEU A 66 -0.29 8.48 8.87
C LEU A 66 0.69 8.94 9.95
N GLY A 67 0.25 9.81 10.86
CA GLY A 67 1.09 10.23 11.99
C GLY A 67 1.50 9.10 12.93
N SER A 68 0.80 7.96 12.90
CA SER A 68 1.11 6.77 13.70
C SER A 68 1.84 5.68 12.91
N ALA A 69 2.20 5.93 11.65
CA ALA A 69 2.90 4.97 10.82
C ALA A 69 4.27 4.62 11.38
N ARG A 70 4.61 3.34 11.38
CA ARG A 70 5.93 2.84 11.82
C ARG A 70 6.99 3.06 10.75
N VAL A 71 6.59 3.05 9.50
CA VAL A 71 7.46 3.32 8.35
C VAL A 71 7.06 4.66 7.76
N ARG A 72 7.97 5.64 7.81
CA ARG A 72 7.67 7.03 7.43
C ARG A 72 7.36 7.19 5.95
N HIS A 73 8.09 6.48 5.11
CA HIS A 73 7.97 6.63 3.67
C HIS A 73 8.05 5.27 3.01
N ILE A 74 6.94 4.85 2.41
CA ILE A 74 6.87 3.57 1.71
C ILE A 74 7.01 3.83 0.22
N PRO A 75 8.09 3.35 -0.43
CA PRO A 75 8.26 3.53 -1.87
C PRO A 75 7.06 2.97 -2.64
N GLY A 76 6.53 3.75 -3.56
CA GLY A 76 5.36 3.36 -4.36
C GLY A 76 4.01 3.76 -3.78
N LEU A 77 3.97 4.22 -2.53
CA LEU A 77 2.75 4.75 -1.92
C LEU A 77 2.62 6.22 -2.30
N LYS A 78 1.51 6.58 -2.93
CA LYS A 78 1.27 7.97 -3.37
C LYS A 78 0.41 8.71 -2.35
N GLU A 79 0.85 9.89 -1.96
CA GLU A 79 0.06 10.86 -1.22
C GLU A 79 -0.52 11.85 -2.24
N THR A 80 -1.83 11.98 -2.28
CA THR A 80 -2.49 12.70 -3.37
C THR A 80 -3.35 13.87 -2.94
N LEU A 81 -3.62 14.04 -1.64
CA LEU A 81 -4.50 15.10 -1.17
C LEU A 81 -3.75 16.27 -0.55
N ASP A 82 -4.20 17.47 -0.89
CA ASP A 82 -3.80 18.71 -0.27
C ASP A 82 -4.18 18.72 1.21
N PRO A 83 -3.27 19.12 2.13
CA PRO A 83 -3.56 19.19 3.57
C PRO A 83 -4.79 20.00 3.94
N LYS A 84 -5.06 21.06 3.20
CA LYS A 84 -6.24 21.91 3.43
C LYS A 84 -7.54 21.16 3.13
N THR A 85 -7.57 20.41 2.01
CA THR A 85 -8.71 19.57 1.63
C THR A 85 -8.95 18.49 2.67
N VAL A 86 -7.88 17.84 3.12
CA VAL A 86 -7.93 16.82 4.18
C VAL A 86 -8.58 17.39 5.44
N GLU A 87 -8.14 18.56 5.89
CA GLU A 87 -8.65 19.18 7.11
C GLU A 87 -10.12 19.57 6.99
N GLU A 88 -10.53 20.15 5.86
CA GLU A 88 -11.92 20.54 5.61
C GLU A 88 -12.87 19.35 5.67
N ILE A 89 -12.49 18.24 5.00
CA ILE A 89 -13.34 17.04 4.97
C ILE A 89 -13.32 16.33 6.32
N ASP A 90 -12.17 16.25 6.98
CA ASP A 90 -12.06 15.66 8.31
C ASP A 90 -12.97 16.37 9.31
N GLN A 91 -13.03 17.71 9.27
CA GLN A 91 -13.93 18.48 10.11
C GLN A 91 -15.40 18.16 9.83
N LYS A 92 -15.79 18.01 8.57
CA LYS A 92 -17.15 17.59 8.19
C LYS A 92 -17.49 16.23 8.80
N LEU A 93 -16.57 15.27 8.71
CA LEU A 93 -16.77 13.93 9.24
C LEU A 93 -16.87 13.95 10.78
N LYS A 94 -16.06 14.74 11.45
CA LYS A 94 -16.10 14.91 12.90
C LYS A 94 -17.36 15.60 13.39
N SER A 95 -18.01 16.40 12.55
CA SER A 95 -19.22 17.15 12.87
C SER A 95 -20.49 16.33 12.72
N LEU A 96 -20.40 15.09 12.29
CA LEU A 96 -21.56 14.22 12.15
C LEU A 96 -22.21 13.88 13.49
N PRO A 97 -23.53 13.59 13.54
CA PRO A 97 -24.19 13.12 14.75
C PRO A 97 -23.54 11.86 15.31
N LYS A 98 -23.67 11.63 16.60
CA LYS A 98 -23.09 10.48 17.31
C LYS A 98 -23.35 9.14 16.64
N GLU A 99 -24.56 8.94 16.15
CA GLU A 99 -24.98 7.69 15.45
C GLU A 99 -24.12 7.43 14.21
N HIS A 100 -23.64 8.47 13.55
CA HIS A 100 -22.83 8.37 12.35
C HIS A 100 -21.32 8.39 12.64
N LYS A 101 -20.91 8.97 13.77
CA LYS A 101 -19.48 9.01 14.16
C LYS A 101 -18.89 7.61 14.38
N ARG A 102 -19.72 6.63 14.73
CA ARG A 102 -19.26 5.23 14.87
C ARG A 102 -18.64 4.72 13.56
N TYR A 103 -19.20 5.14 12.42
CA TYR A 103 -18.66 4.74 11.11
C TYR A 103 -17.28 5.36 10.88
N LEU A 104 -17.06 6.60 11.31
CA LEU A 104 -15.76 7.23 11.24
C LEU A 104 -14.71 6.48 12.07
N HIS A 105 -15.08 6.05 13.28
CA HIS A 105 -14.20 5.27 14.15
C HIS A 105 -13.85 3.92 13.50
N ILE A 106 -14.83 3.21 12.96
CA ILE A 106 -14.62 1.92 12.27
C ILE A 106 -13.75 2.12 11.03
N ALA A 107 -13.98 3.18 10.27
CA ALA A 107 -13.18 3.50 9.09
C ALA A 107 -11.72 3.79 9.46
N ARG A 108 -11.47 4.53 10.54
CA ARG A 108 -10.11 4.81 11.04
C ARG A 108 -9.39 3.54 11.49
N GLU A 109 -10.08 2.67 12.23
CA GLU A 109 -9.52 1.39 12.63
C GLU A 109 -9.20 0.52 11.42
N GLY A 110 -10.06 0.53 10.41
CA GLY A 110 -9.85 -0.21 9.16
C GLY A 110 -8.64 0.29 8.39
N GLU A 111 -8.46 1.61 8.28
CA GLU A 111 -7.30 2.17 7.60
C GLU A 111 -6.01 1.96 8.40
N ALA A 112 -6.08 2.01 9.73
CA ALA A 112 -4.92 1.67 10.57
C ALA A 112 -4.54 0.20 10.42
N ALA A 113 -5.52 -0.70 10.34
CA ALA A 113 -5.28 -2.13 10.10
C ALA A 113 -4.66 -2.36 8.71
N ARG A 114 -5.14 -1.65 7.70
CA ARG A 114 -4.58 -1.69 6.35
C ARG A 114 -3.11 -1.29 6.36
N GLN A 115 -2.79 -0.18 7.01
CA GLN A 115 -1.42 0.31 7.13
C GLN A 115 -0.54 -0.73 7.84
N HIS A 116 -1.03 -1.34 8.89
CA HIS A 116 -0.30 -2.37 9.64
C HIS A 116 -0.02 -3.61 8.78
N LEU A 117 -1.01 -4.09 8.02
CA LEU A 117 -0.82 -5.21 7.09
C LEU A 117 0.25 -4.90 6.04
N ILE A 118 0.22 -3.69 5.49
CA ILE A 118 1.22 -3.25 4.52
C ILE A 118 2.61 -3.25 5.16
N GLU A 119 2.77 -2.57 6.29
CA GLU A 119 4.07 -2.43 6.96
C GLU A 119 4.68 -3.78 7.36
N ALA A 120 3.86 -4.71 7.84
CA ALA A 120 4.33 -6.03 8.26
C ALA A 120 4.75 -6.92 7.08
N ASN A 121 4.38 -6.57 5.85
CA ASN A 121 4.69 -7.33 4.64
C ASN A 121 5.67 -6.63 3.69
N LEU A 122 6.24 -5.50 4.09
CA LEU A 122 7.22 -4.80 3.26
C LEU A 122 8.52 -5.62 3.08
N ARG A 123 8.91 -6.39 4.11
CA ARG A 123 10.06 -7.30 4.01
C ARG A 123 9.83 -8.40 2.98
N LEU A 124 8.59 -8.87 2.86
CA LEU A 124 8.22 -9.86 1.84
C LEU A 124 8.46 -9.29 0.44
N VAL A 125 8.05 -8.04 0.22
CA VAL A 125 8.28 -7.35 -1.07
C VAL A 125 9.77 -7.31 -1.39
N VAL A 126 10.59 -6.90 -0.43
CA VAL A 126 12.06 -6.82 -0.62
C VAL A 126 12.64 -8.19 -0.95
N SER A 127 12.22 -9.24 -0.25
CA SER A 127 12.73 -10.60 -0.50
C SER A 127 12.39 -11.10 -1.91
N ILE A 128 11.23 -10.73 -2.42
CA ILE A 128 10.82 -11.09 -3.79
C ILE A 128 11.57 -10.21 -4.80
N ALA A 129 11.65 -8.89 -4.56
CA ALA A 129 12.33 -7.95 -5.45
C ALA A 129 13.80 -8.33 -5.69
N LYS A 130 14.49 -8.83 -4.67
CA LYS A 130 15.88 -9.29 -4.79
C LYS A 130 16.09 -10.32 -5.90
N LYS A 131 15.10 -11.15 -6.16
CA LYS A 131 15.17 -12.19 -7.20
C LYS A 131 15.04 -11.65 -8.61
N TYR A 132 14.65 -10.40 -8.76
CA TYR A 132 14.42 -9.76 -10.06
C TYR A 132 15.49 -8.73 -10.42
N THR A 133 16.52 -8.57 -9.61
CA THR A 133 17.63 -7.66 -9.90
C THR A 133 18.39 -8.10 -11.15
N GLY A 134 18.93 -7.14 -11.90
CA GLY A 134 19.67 -7.43 -13.13
C GLY A 134 18.81 -7.59 -14.38
N ARG A 135 17.52 -7.25 -14.32
CA ARG A 135 16.59 -7.37 -15.45
C ARG A 135 16.14 -6.02 -16.00
N GLY A 136 16.89 -4.95 -15.74
CA GLY A 136 16.65 -3.65 -16.33
C GLY A 136 15.96 -2.63 -15.45
N LEU A 137 15.43 -3.00 -14.28
CA LEU A 137 14.91 -2.07 -13.28
C LEU A 137 15.87 -1.96 -12.10
N SER A 138 15.97 -0.77 -11.51
CA SER A 138 16.74 -0.58 -10.29
C SER A 138 16.05 -1.32 -9.13
N PHE A 139 16.82 -1.62 -8.09
CA PHE A 139 16.27 -2.28 -6.90
C PHE A 139 15.15 -1.44 -6.27
N LEU A 140 15.32 -0.12 -6.22
CA LEU A 140 14.29 0.79 -5.71
C LEU A 140 13.01 0.72 -6.56
N ASP A 141 13.14 0.69 -7.89
CA ASP A 141 11.99 0.56 -8.79
C ASP A 141 11.26 -0.77 -8.58
N LEU A 142 12.00 -1.86 -8.38
CA LEU A 142 11.42 -3.17 -8.09
C LEU A 142 10.64 -3.15 -6.77
N ILE A 143 11.18 -2.50 -5.74
CA ILE A 143 10.52 -2.33 -4.45
C ILE A 143 9.24 -1.51 -4.62
N GLN A 144 9.29 -0.40 -5.33
CA GLN A 144 8.12 0.45 -5.58
C GLN A 144 6.99 -0.31 -6.26
N GLU A 145 7.31 -1.03 -7.32
CA GLU A 145 6.33 -1.83 -8.06
C GLU A 145 5.78 -2.98 -7.21
N GLY A 146 6.65 -3.66 -6.49
CA GLY A 146 6.24 -4.72 -5.58
C GLY A 146 5.33 -4.22 -4.46
N ASN A 147 5.62 -3.05 -3.92
CA ASN A 147 4.77 -2.43 -2.89
C ASN A 147 3.39 -2.07 -3.43
N GLN A 148 3.29 -1.62 -4.68
CA GLN A 148 2.00 -1.39 -5.33
C GLN A 148 1.21 -2.68 -5.46
N GLY A 149 1.87 -3.78 -5.77
CA GLY A 149 1.25 -5.11 -5.78
C GLY A 149 0.75 -5.53 -4.41
N LEU A 150 1.54 -5.29 -3.36
CA LEU A 150 1.15 -5.54 -1.98
C LEU A 150 -0.09 -4.73 -1.59
N ILE A 151 -0.15 -3.46 -1.95
CA ILE A 151 -1.29 -2.58 -1.66
C ILE A 151 -2.56 -3.13 -2.32
N ARG A 152 -2.47 -3.58 -3.56
CA ARG A 152 -3.61 -4.22 -4.24
C ARG A 152 -4.04 -5.51 -3.54
N ALA A 153 -3.09 -6.30 -3.06
CA ALA A 153 -3.39 -7.51 -2.32
C ALA A 153 -4.22 -7.21 -1.06
N VAL A 154 -3.86 -6.16 -0.32
CA VAL A 154 -4.61 -5.74 0.87
C VAL A 154 -6.04 -5.35 0.51
N GLU A 155 -6.24 -4.66 -0.60
CA GLU A 155 -7.56 -4.23 -1.07
C GLU A 155 -8.43 -5.39 -1.53
N LYS A 156 -7.84 -6.45 -2.07
CA LYS A 156 -8.56 -7.58 -2.67
C LYS A 156 -8.70 -8.78 -1.75
N PHE A 157 -7.97 -8.82 -0.64
CA PHE A 157 -7.96 -9.98 0.24
C PHE A 157 -9.28 -10.15 1.00
N GLU A 158 -9.80 -11.37 0.98
CA GLU A 158 -11.00 -11.75 1.73
C GLU A 158 -10.59 -12.59 2.93
N TYR A 159 -10.74 -12.07 4.15
CA TYR A 159 -10.28 -12.73 5.36
C TYR A 159 -10.98 -14.07 5.61
N LYS A 160 -12.18 -14.25 5.09
CA LYS A 160 -12.95 -15.50 5.27
C LYS A 160 -12.36 -16.69 4.53
N ARG A 161 -11.43 -16.47 3.59
CA ARG A 161 -10.83 -17.55 2.80
C ARG A 161 -9.79 -18.38 3.56
N ARG A 162 -9.42 -18.02 4.77
CA ARG A 162 -8.58 -18.78 5.70
C ARG A 162 -7.20 -19.23 5.23
N PHE A 163 -6.61 -18.60 4.23
CA PHE A 163 -5.21 -18.80 3.92
C PHE A 163 -4.40 -17.57 4.30
N LYS A 164 -3.10 -17.76 4.48
CA LYS A 164 -2.21 -16.67 4.88
C LYS A 164 -2.26 -15.52 3.88
N PHE A 165 -2.38 -14.31 4.40
CA PHE A 165 -2.31 -13.11 3.57
C PHE A 165 -1.00 -13.05 2.78
N SER A 166 0.15 -13.40 3.38
CA SER A 166 1.45 -13.39 2.72
C SER A 166 1.49 -14.26 1.47
N THR A 167 0.82 -15.42 1.49
CA THR A 167 0.73 -16.31 0.32
C THR A 167 -0.04 -15.63 -0.83
N TYR A 168 -1.15 -15.00 -0.50
CA TYR A 168 -1.95 -14.24 -1.46
C TYR A 168 -1.19 -13.04 -2.00
N ALA A 169 -0.54 -12.27 -1.12
CA ALA A 169 0.23 -11.08 -1.47
C ALA A 169 1.40 -11.42 -2.40
N THR A 170 2.06 -12.55 -2.20
CA THR A 170 3.18 -12.98 -3.04
C THR A 170 2.81 -13.00 -4.52
N TRP A 171 1.62 -13.51 -4.86
CA TRP A 171 1.15 -13.51 -6.23
C TRP A 171 1.02 -12.10 -6.80
N TRP A 172 0.40 -11.19 -6.04
CA TRP A 172 0.21 -9.80 -6.46
C TRP A 172 1.53 -9.04 -6.62
N ILE A 173 2.47 -9.29 -5.70
CA ILE A 173 3.80 -8.66 -5.74
C ILE A 173 4.55 -9.10 -6.99
N ARG A 174 4.59 -10.40 -7.27
CA ARG A 174 5.24 -10.94 -8.46
C ARG A 174 4.61 -10.43 -9.74
N GLN A 175 3.29 -10.39 -9.79
CA GLN A 175 2.55 -9.90 -10.95
C GLN A 175 2.93 -8.44 -11.25
N ALA A 176 2.97 -7.60 -10.22
CA ALA A 176 3.32 -6.18 -10.38
C ALA A 176 4.76 -6.01 -10.88
N ILE A 177 5.70 -6.74 -10.31
CA ILE A 177 7.11 -6.68 -10.71
C ILE A 177 7.31 -7.19 -12.14
N ASN A 178 6.75 -8.33 -12.47
CA ASN A 178 6.85 -8.91 -13.82
C ASN A 178 6.27 -7.97 -14.87
N ARG A 179 5.13 -7.36 -14.57
CA ARG A 179 4.49 -6.39 -15.48
C ARG A 179 5.36 -5.17 -15.69
N ALA A 180 5.96 -4.63 -14.63
CA ALA A 180 6.84 -3.46 -14.72
C ALA A 180 8.09 -3.76 -15.56
N ILE A 181 8.69 -4.93 -15.40
CA ILE A 181 9.83 -5.38 -16.21
C ILE A 181 9.42 -5.49 -17.68
N ALA A 182 8.29 -6.09 -17.98
CA ALA A 182 7.79 -6.23 -19.35
C ALA A 182 7.52 -4.88 -20.00
N ASP A 183 6.89 -3.96 -19.28
CA ASP A 183 6.58 -2.62 -19.78
C ASP A 183 7.84 -1.82 -20.06
N GLN A 184 8.87 -1.94 -19.22
CA GLN A 184 10.14 -1.27 -19.44
C GLN A 184 10.87 -1.82 -20.67
N ALA A 185 10.86 -3.13 -20.89
CA ALA A 185 11.48 -3.73 -22.05
C ALA A 185 10.87 -3.21 -23.34
N ARG A 186 9.57 -2.90 -23.37
CA ARG A 186 8.89 -2.29 -24.52
C ARG A 186 9.31 -0.85 -24.74
N THR A 187 9.52 -0.08 -23.68
CA THR A 187 9.82 1.35 -23.75
C THR A 187 11.26 1.60 -24.22
N ILE A 188 12.21 0.77 -23.82
CA ILE A 188 13.65 0.97 -24.09
C ILE A 188 14.05 0.48 -25.49
N ARG A 189 13.25 -0.33 -26.15
CA ARG A 189 13.64 -1.02 -27.37
C ARG A 189 13.34 -0.31 -28.69
N ILE A 190 12.90 0.93 -28.68
CA ILE A 190 12.75 1.68 -29.93
C ILE A 190 14.12 2.29 -30.24
N PRO A 191 14.85 1.79 -31.25
CA PRO A 191 16.10 2.41 -31.64
C PRO A 191 15.86 3.86 -32.06
N VAL A 192 16.79 4.75 -31.73
CA VAL A 192 16.68 6.19 -32.04
C VAL A 192 16.38 6.43 -33.51
N HIS A 193 17.00 5.66 -34.41
CA HIS A 193 16.78 5.78 -35.85
C HIS A 193 15.38 5.41 -36.32
N MET A 194 14.64 4.59 -35.57
CA MET A 194 13.24 4.27 -35.86
C MET A 194 12.27 5.38 -35.41
N VAL A 195 12.65 6.15 -34.41
CA VAL A 195 11.88 7.32 -33.97
C VAL A 195 11.97 8.43 -34.98
N GLU A 196 13.12 8.59 -35.64
CA GLU A 196 13.37 9.62 -36.65
C GLU A 196 12.67 9.34 -37.99
N THR A 197 12.31 8.09 -38.27
CA THR A 197 11.64 7.69 -39.51
C THR A 197 10.14 7.70 -39.45
N ILE A 198 9.59 8.00 -38.32
CA ILE A 198 8.16 8.12 -38.08
C ILE A 198 7.77 9.59 -38.03
#